data_a68ca12cca31458fb37b0bd196983eae
#
_entry.id   a68ca12cca31458fb37b0bd196983eae
#
_cell.length_a   1.000
_cell.length_b   1.000
_cell.length_c   1.000
_cell.angle_alpha   90.00
_cell.angle_beta   90.00
_cell.angle_gamma   90.00
#
_symmetry.space_group_name_H-M   'P 1'
#
loop_
_entity.id
_entity.type
_entity.pdbx_description
1 polymer ?
#
loop_
_entity_poly.entity_id
_entity_poly.type
_entity_poly.pdbx_seq_one_letter_code
_entity_poly.pdbx_strand_id
1 'polypeptide(L)'
;LIFEYNGVGDSDYYWHIVLGREICQTHSIPTRDTFSWLSDSLGLQETAHSWLGSIILYKLSLINSNPMYGQLIFVFVSAFAYALFVDLAWGKELNDPFENCLFVCLVTALMTWGGRPMNIGILLFAISFYLLNDGYRNSESKKYRLLPIVAIFWANIHGGSLPILFAFNTLFVLMSFLPDVNTFGLVNEREQPTAKARKMGSLLAVNMLAGLLNPYGFKLYYYFFITNNEATKRYVSEWQPCALADPVVFFCIAFLFVIVASRTKIRLTEFLPILCCLLLTSRYVRIRSYLLVVMIPLIFRFLSVMMKEQENRMWKNGGRFTMGFTGKSKFWTIVTSAALVVACCIYAPFIATNPEKTGDKMDAEFVELLHALNPQRMYTSYNCLLYTSDAADD
;
A
#
# COMPACT_ATOMS: atom_id res chain seq x y z
N LEU A 1 -0.72 5.71 -12.88
CA LEU A 1 0.10 4.49 -13.14
C LEU A 1 1.23 4.77 -14.12
N ILE A 2 0.96 5.44 -15.24
CA ILE A 2 1.97 5.76 -16.25
C ILE A 2 2.91 6.89 -15.80
N PHE A 3 2.45 7.79 -14.93
CA PHE A 3 3.22 8.97 -14.49
C PHE A 3 4.11 8.73 -13.26
N GLU A 4 3.85 7.69 -12.47
CA GLU A 4 4.63 7.40 -11.25
C GLU A 4 5.34 6.04 -11.28
N TYR A 5 5.36 5.37 -12.45
CA TYR A 5 6.15 4.18 -12.61
C TYR A 5 7.63 4.57 -12.72
N ASN A 6 8.33 4.52 -11.62
CA ASN A 6 9.78 4.78 -11.53
C ASN A 6 10.62 3.62 -12.12
N GLY A 7 10.11 2.99 -13.18
CA GLY A 7 10.84 2.02 -13.99
C GLY A 7 11.52 0.90 -13.22
N VAL A 8 12.44 0.24 -13.88
CA VAL A 8 13.33 -0.81 -13.36
C VAL A 8 14.37 -0.28 -12.35
N GLY A 9 14.35 1.01 -12.02
CA GLY A 9 15.26 1.61 -11.03
C GLY A 9 14.98 1.21 -9.57
N ASP A 10 14.03 0.30 -9.30
CA ASP A 10 13.81 -0.25 -7.96
C ASP A 10 14.73 -1.45 -7.73
N SER A 11 15.91 -1.20 -7.15
CA SER A 11 16.90 -2.23 -6.82
C SER A 11 16.33 -3.36 -5.95
N ASP A 12 15.35 -3.05 -5.09
CA ASP A 12 14.73 -4.04 -4.21
C ASP A 12 13.91 -5.09 -4.97
N TYR A 13 13.47 -4.78 -6.21
CA TYR A 13 12.77 -5.75 -7.05
C TYR A 13 13.66 -6.96 -7.35
N TYR A 14 14.90 -6.72 -7.75
CA TYR A 14 15.84 -7.79 -8.07
C TYR A 14 16.24 -8.58 -6.82
N TRP A 15 16.43 -7.89 -5.69
CA TRP A 15 16.67 -8.56 -4.41
C TRP A 15 15.52 -9.50 -4.04
N HIS A 16 14.27 -9.11 -4.24
CA HIS A 16 13.13 -9.99 -4.03
C HIS A 16 13.11 -11.20 -4.97
N ILE A 17 13.52 -11.04 -6.23
CA ILE A 17 13.62 -12.15 -7.17
C ILE A 17 14.66 -13.16 -6.71
N VAL A 18 15.86 -12.69 -6.36
CA VAL A 18 16.95 -13.55 -5.91
C VAL A 18 16.58 -14.28 -4.63
N LEU A 19 16.03 -13.58 -3.64
CA LEU A 19 15.53 -14.18 -2.42
C LEU A 19 14.43 -15.23 -2.69
N GLY A 20 13.48 -14.93 -3.58
CA GLY A 20 12.42 -15.86 -3.97
C GLY A 20 12.98 -17.10 -4.70
N ARG A 21 14.01 -16.94 -5.54
CA ARG A 21 14.74 -18.02 -6.21
C ARG A 21 15.39 -18.93 -5.18
N GLU A 22 16.15 -18.37 -4.25
CA GLU A 22 16.85 -19.13 -3.19
C GLU A 22 15.85 -19.95 -2.37
N ILE A 23 14.76 -19.34 -1.89
CA ILE A 23 13.74 -20.05 -1.14
C ILE A 23 13.12 -21.20 -1.95
N CYS A 24 12.86 -20.99 -3.25
CA CYS A 24 12.33 -22.04 -4.12
C CYS A 24 13.31 -23.17 -4.40
N GLN A 25 14.60 -22.88 -4.48
CA GLN A 25 15.64 -23.87 -4.75
C GLN A 25 16.01 -24.67 -3.49
N THR A 26 16.17 -23.98 -2.36
CA THR A 26 16.58 -24.61 -1.11
C THR A 26 15.43 -25.19 -0.31
N HIS A 27 14.17 -24.86 -0.66
CA HIS A 27 12.97 -25.16 0.11
C HIS A 27 13.05 -24.73 1.57
N SER A 28 13.86 -23.69 1.84
CA SER A 28 14.07 -23.14 3.18
C SER A 28 14.02 -21.62 3.15
N ILE A 29 13.56 -21.01 4.24
CA ILE A 29 13.53 -19.55 4.38
C ILE A 29 14.83 -19.16 5.08
N PRO A 30 15.66 -18.26 4.48
CA PRO A 30 16.95 -17.91 5.04
C PRO A 30 16.80 -17.20 6.40
N THR A 31 17.70 -17.51 7.30
CA THR A 31 17.83 -16.87 8.62
C THR A 31 19.11 -16.06 8.75
N ARG A 32 19.96 -16.10 7.73
CA ARG A 32 21.19 -15.31 7.59
C ARG A 32 21.16 -14.60 6.26
N ASP A 33 21.78 -13.45 6.19
CA ASP A 33 22.01 -12.74 4.93
C ASP A 33 23.17 -13.42 4.20
N THR A 34 22.85 -14.17 3.15
CA THR A 34 23.81 -14.86 2.28
C THR A 34 24.20 -14.04 1.06
N PHE A 35 23.49 -12.93 0.78
CA PHE A 35 23.73 -12.07 -0.38
C PHE A 35 24.83 -11.04 -0.15
N SER A 36 25.07 -10.64 1.09
CA SER A 36 26.14 -9.73 1.45
C SER A 36 27.31 -10.51 2.08
N TRP A 37 28.43 -10.60 1.38
CA TRP A 37 29.62 -11.28 1.89
C TRP A 37 30.09 -10.74 3.26
N LEU A 38 29.84 -9.45 3.52
CA LEU A 38 30.14 -8.85 4.82
C LEU A 38 29.20 -9.37 5.90
N SER A 39 27.90 -9.37 5.62
CA SER A 39 26.88 -9.87 6.54
C SER A 39 27.08 -11.37 6.82
N ASP A 40 27.38 -12.16 5.80
CA ASP A 40 27.65 -13.59 5.94
C ASP A 40 28.92 -13.83 6.77
N SER A 41 30.01 -13.11 6.48
CA SER A 41 31.26 -13.23 7.23
C SER A 41 31.12 -12.84 8.71
N LEU A 42 30.22 -11.93 9.03
CA LEU A 42 29.88 -11.50 10.39
C LEU A 42 28.78 -12.36 11.03
N GLY A 43 28.20 -13.30 10.31
CA GLY A 43 27.11 -14.16 10.77
C GLY A 43 25.85 -13.37 11.15
N LEU A 44 25.57 -12.27 10.45
CA LEU A 44 24.42 -11.44 10.75
C LEU A 44 23.13 -12.19 10.42
N GLN A 45 22.15 -12.06 11.32
CA GLN A 45 20.85 -12.67 11.11
C GLN A 45 20.00 -11.78 10.22
N GLU A 46 19.33 -12.40 9.25
CA GLU A 46 18.31 -11.77 8.42
C GLU A 46 16.91 -12.23 8.80
N THR A 47 15.95 -11.35 8.57
CA THR A 47 14.53 -11.66 8.64
C THR A 47 13.90 -11.34 7.29
N ALA A 48 13.76 -12.33 6.44
CA ALA A 48 13.08 -12.20 5.14
C ALA A 48 11.58 -11.93 5.32
N HIS A 49 11.26 -10.76 5.86
CA HIS A 49 9.92 -10.35 6.27
C HIS A 49 8.89 -10.32 5.12
N SER A 50 9.35 -10.43 3.88
CA SER A 50 8.54 -10.48 2.65
C SER A 50 8.70 -11.80 1.90
N TRP A 51 9.08 -12.88 2.56
CA TRP A 51 9.46 -14.16 1.95
C TRP A 51 8.43 -14.68 0.92
N LEU A 52 7.13 -14.65 1.25
CA LEU A 52 6.07 -15.10 0.35
C LEU A 52 5.90 -14.12 -0.83
N GLY A 53 6.01 -12.81 -0.58
CA GLY A 53 6.01 -11.79 -1.62
C GLY A 53 7.18 -11.95 -2.59
N SER A 54 8.36 -12.30 -2.09
CA SER A 54 9.56 -12.59 -2.90
C SER A 54 9.37 -13.83 -3.79
N ILE A 55 8.75 -14.89 -3.27
CA ILE A 55 8.39 -16.07 -4.08
C ILE A 55 7.43 -15.68 -5.21
N ILE A 56 6.42 -14.85 -4.93
CA ILE A 56 5.47 -14.39 -5.94
C ILE A 56 6.21 -13.63 -7.05
N LEU A 57 7.07 -12.68 -6.69
CA LEU A 57 7.85 -11.89 -7.65
C LEU A 57 8.79 -12.77 -8.49
N TYR A 58 9.50 -13.71 -7.86
CA TYR A 58 10.32 -14.67 -8.57
C TYR A 58 9.51 -15.50 -9.58
N LYS A 59 8.37 -16.05 -9.17
CA LYS A 59 7.52 -16.82 -10.10
C LYS A 59 7.00 -15.97 -11.27
N LEU A 60 6.69 -14.70 -11.04
CA LEU A 60 6.30 -13.79 -12.10
C LEU A 60 7.47 -13.44 -13.02
N SER A 61 8.70 -13.34 -12.50
CA SER A 61 9.88 -13.08 -13.33
C SER A 61 10.21 -14.22 -14.32
N LEU A 62 9.72 -15.44 -14.05
CA LEU A 62 9.90 -16.58 -14.94
C LEU A 62 8.94 -16.59 -16.15
N ILE A 63 7.97 -15.69 -16.20
CA ILE A 63 7.00 -15.63 -17.31
C ILE A 63 7.68 -15.21 -18.63
N ASN A 64 8.72 -14.37 -18.53
CA ASN A 64 9.46 -13.88 -19.68
C ASN A 64 10.95 -13.79 -19.34
N SER A 65 11.83 -13.90 -20.35
CA SER A 65 13.27 -13.71 -20.20
C SER A 65 13.66 -12.32 -19.67
N ASN A 66 12.82 -11.30 -19.92
CA ASN A 66 12.99 -9.99 -19.35
C ASN A 66 12.21 -9.88 -18.02
N PRO A 67 12.90 -9.78 -16.86
CA PRO A 67 12.26 -9.73 -15.53
C PRO A 67 11.26 -8.57 -15.39
N MET A 68 11.43 -7.50 -16.17
CA MET A 68 10.52 -6.34 -16.18
C MET A 68 9.07 -6.73 -16.47
N TYR A 69 8.81 -7.75 -17.26
CA TYR A 69 7.45 -8.24 -17.49
C TYR A 69 6.77 -8.71 -16.21
N GLY A 70 7.50 -9.48 -15.40
CA GLY A 70 7.01 -9.93 -14.11
C GLY A 70 6.70 -8.77 -13.17
N GLN A 71 7.56 -7.74 -13.16
CA GLN A 71 7.36 -6.52 -12.38
C GLN A 71 6.10 -5.78 -12.83
N LEU A 72 5.93 -5.55 -14.13
CA LEU A 72 4.76 -4.87 -14.68
C LEU A 72 3.46 -5.62 -14.37
N ILE A 73 3.44 -6.94 -14.56
CA ILE A 73 2.29 -7.77 -14.22
C ILE A 73 1.95 -7.60 -12.73
N PHE A 74 2.95 -7.67 -11.85
CA PHE A 74 2.75 -7.51 -10.42
C PHE A 74 2.15 -6.14 -10.06
N VAL A 75 2.69 -5.06 -10.63
CA VAL A 75 2.19 -3.69 -10.43
C VAL A 75 0.74 -3.58 -10.89
N PHE A 76 0.42 -4.05 -12.10
CA PHE A 76 -0.93 -3.94 -12.63
C PHE A 76 -1.95 -4.78 -11.86
N VAL A 77 -1.60 -6.02 -11.53
CA VAL A 77 -2.50 -6.89 -10.75
C VAL A 77 -2.75 -6.28 -9.36
N SER A 78 -1.71 -5.74 -8.73
CA SER A 78 -1.83 -5.10 -7.41
C SER A 78 -2.70 -3.84 -7.49
N ALA A 79 -2.46 -2.96 -8.46
CA ALA A 79 -3.24 -1.74 -8.65
C ALA A 79 -4.70 -2.04 -9.03
N PHE A 80 -4.92 -3.04 -9.88
CA PHE A 80 -6.26 -3.49 -10.25
C PHE A 80 -7.02 -4.04 -9.03
N ALA A 81 -6.38 -4.91 -8.25
CA ALA A 81 -6.99 -5.48 -7.04
C ALA A 81 -7.34 -4.39 -6.02
N TYR A 82 -6.47 -3.38 -5.88
CA TYR A 82 -6.72 -2.22 -5.04
C TYR A 82 -7.90 -1.39 -5.56
N ALA A 83 -7.94 -1.05 -6.85
CA ALA A 83 -9.04 -0.31 -7.47
C ALA A 83 -10.38 -1.03 -7.30
N LEU A 84 -10.40 -2.34 -7.56
CA LEU A 84 -11.58 -3.19 -7.37
C LEU A 84 -12.05 -3.19 -5.91
N PHE A 85 -11.11 -3.27 -4.97
CA PHE A 85 -11.44 -3.22 -3.55
C PHE A 85 -12.01 -1.85 -3.14
N VAL A 86 -11.42 -0.75 -3.61
CA VAL A 86 -11.93 0.61 -3.35
C VAL A 86 -13.36 0.77 -3.86
N ASP A 87 -13.65 0.31 -5.08
CA ASP A 87 -15.00 0.30 -5.65
C ASP A 87 -15.98 -0.52 -4.79
N LEU A 88 -15.61 -1.73 -4.41
CA LEU A 88 -16.45 -2.61 -3.60
C LEU A 88 -16.72 -2.05 -2.19
N ALA A 89 -15.73 -1.38 -1.60
CA ALA A 89 -15.79 -0.87 -0.23
C ALA A 89 -16.55 0.47 -0.14
N TRP A 90 -16.29 1.39 -1.06
CA TRP A 90 -16.76 2.78 -0.98
C TRP A 90 -17.50 3.28 -2.22
N GLY A 91 -17.42 2.59 -3.36
CA GLY A 91 -18.06 3.00 -4.60
C GLY A 91 -19.58 3.16 -4.52
N LYS A 92 -20.23 2.54 -3.54
CA LYS A 92 -21.67 2.70 -3.28
C LYS A 92 -22.06 4.09 -2.76
N GLU A 93 -21.10 4.88 -2.29
CA GLU A 93 -21.34 6.25 -1.84
C GLU A 93 -21.68 7.18 -3.02
N LEU A 94 -21.17 6.87 -4.22
CA LEU A 94 -21.43 7.60 -5.45
C LEU A 94 -22.52 6.86 -6.25
N ASN A 95 -23.55 7.60 -6.67
CA ASN A 95 -24.67 7.03 -7.42
C ASN A 95 -24.36 6.86 -8.92
N ASP A 96 -23.51 7.73 -9.47
CA ASP A 96 -23.13 7.68 -10.88
C ASP A 96 -21.93 6.75 -11.09
N PRO A 97 -22.05 5.73 -11.98
CA PRO A 97 -20.98 4.76 -12.23
C PRO A 97 -19.73 5.35 -12.87
N PHE A 98 -19.89 6.36 -13.71
CA PHE A 98 -18.77 7.00 -14.41
C PHE A 98 -17.94 7.81 -13.41
N GLU A 99 -18.60 8.59 -12.58
CA GLU A 99 -17.97 9.38 -11.54
C GLU A 99 -17.24 8.47 -10.53
N ASN A 100 -17.90 7.36 -10.12
CA ASN A 100 -17.28 6.36 -9.26
C ASN A 100 -16.01 5.79 -9.91
N CYS A 101 -16.08 5.37 -11.19
CA CYS A 101 -14.92 4.87 -11.92
C CYS A 101 -13.81 5.91 -11.99
N LEU A 102 -14.14 7.17 -12.30
CA LEU A 102 -13.16 8.25 -12.38
C LEU A 102 -12.43 8.45 -11.03
N PHE A 103 -13.16 8.47 -9.91
CA PHE A 103 -12.56 8.65 -8.59
C PHE A 103 -11.74 7.44 -8.14
N VAL A 104 -12.21 6.21 -8.41
CA VAL A 104 -11.42 5.00 -8.17
C VAL A 104 -10.12 5.04 -8.96
N CYS A 105 -10.17 5.43 -10.23
CA CYS A 105 -8.97 5.59 -11.05
C CYS A 105 -8.05 6.68 -10.49
N LEU A 106 -8.59 7.82 -10.07
CA LEU A 106 -7.81 8.92 -9.52
C LEU A 106 -7.08 8.51 -8.23
N VAL A 107 -7.79 7.95 -7.25
CA VAL A 107 -7.16 7.53 -5.98
C VAL A 107 -6.16 6.39 -6.19
N THR A 108 -6.38 5.54 -7.20
CA THR A 108 -5.41 4.49 -7.57
C THR A 108 -4.18 5.09 -8.25
N ALA A 109 -4.36 6.09 -9.12
CA ALA A 109 -3.26 6.78 -9.80
C ALA A 109 -2.38 7.62 -8.87
N LEU A 110 -2.95 8.13 -7.77
CA LEU A 110 -2.20 8.87 -6.75
C LEU A 110 -1.32 7.97 -5.88
N MET A 111 -1.54 6.65 -5.90
CA MET A 111 -0.68 5.70 -5.18
C MET A 111 0.64 5.50 -5.89
N THR A 112 1.69 5.30 -5.10
CA THR A 112 3.00 4.88 -5.61
C THR A 112 3.01 3.37 -5.80
N TRP A 113 3.22 2.94 -7.04
CA TRP A 113 3.30 1.53 -7.41
C TRP A 113 4.72 1.16 -7.80
N GLY A 114 5.34 0.28 -7.04
CA GLY A 114 6.68 -0.26 -7.32
C GLY A 114 6.65 -1.77 -7.53
N GLY A 115 7.79 -2.35 -7.86
CA GLY A 115 7.95 -3.80 -8.00
C GLY A 115 8.09 -4.54 -6.67
N ARG A 116 7.51 -4.04 -5.58
CA ARG A 116 7.74 -4.56 -4.23
C ARG A 116 6.50 -5.19 -3.62
N PRO A 117 6.64 -6.18 -2.71
CA PRO A 117 5.53 -6.75 -1.95
C PRO A 117 4.71 -5.72 -1.15
N MET A 118 5.24 -4.52 -0.94
CA MET A 118 4.54 -3.41 -0.29
C MET A 118 3.22 -3.04 -0.98
N ASN A 119 3.08 -3.22 -2.29
CA ASN A 119 1.82 -2.99 -3.00
C ASN A 119 0.68 -3.83 -2.41
N ILE A 120 0.96 -5.11 -2.14
CA ILE A 120 -0.02 -5.99 -1.49
C ILE A 120 -0.25 -5.53 -0.04
N GLY A 121 0.80 -5.06 0.65
CA GLY A 121 0.69 -4.48 2.00
C GLY A 121 -0.28 -3.30 2.05
N ILE A 122 -0.26 -2.41 1.05
CA ILE A 122 -1.20 -1.28 0.92
C ILE A 122 -2.65 -1.78 0.72
N LEU A 123 -2.85 -2.79 -0.13
CA LEU A 123 -4.17 -3.41 -0.30
C LEU A 123 -4.67 -4.04 1.00
N LEU A 124 -3.82 -4.80 1.71
CA LEU A 124 -4.16 -5.41 2.98
C LEU A 124 -4.48 -4.36 4.06
N PHE A 125 -3.78 -3.22 4.03
CA PHE A 125 -4.12 -2.08 4.88
C PHE A 125 -5.48 -1.50 4.54
N ALA A 126 -5.79 -1.28 3.27
CA ALA A 126 -7.10 -0.76 2.83
C ALA A 126 -8.24 -1.68 3.29
N ILE A 127 -8.08 -3.00 3.12
CA ILE A 127 -9.01 -4.01 3.62
C ILE A 127 -9.14 -3.92 5.15
N SER A 128 -8.03 -3.83 5.86
CA SER A 128 -8.01 -3.76 7.32
C SER A 128 -8.70 -2.50 7.83
N PHE A 129 -8.42 -1.36 7.22
CA PHE A 129 -9.03 -0.09 7.60
C PHE A 129 -10.54 -0.10 7.37
N TYR A 130 -11.00 -0.64 6.24
CA TYR A 130 -12.42 -0.83 5.97
C TYR A 130 -13.08 -1.73 7.02
N LEU A 131 -12.48 -2.88 7.34
CA LEU A 131 -13.01 -3.85 8.29
C LEU A 131 -13.03 -3.31 9.73
N LEU A 132 -12.00 -2.56 10.14
CA LEU A 132 -11.95 -1.88 11.44
C LEU A 132 -13.04 -0.82 11.55
N ASN A 133 -13.18 0.03 10.54
CA ASN A 133 -14.17 1.10 10.51
C ASN A 133 -15.60 0.53 10.50
N ASP A 134 -15.88 -0.46 9.65
CA ASP A 134 -17.18 -1.15 9.60
C ASP A 134 -17.48 -1.83 10.95
N GLY A 135 -16.54 -2.59 11.50
CA GLY A 135 -16.70 -3.25 12.79
C GLY A 135 -16.88 -2.30 13.98
N TYR A 136 -16.29 -1.11 13.94
CA TYR A 136 -16.45 -0.08 14.96
C TYR A 136 -17.80 0.63 14.87
N ARG A 137 -18.27 0.93 13.66
CA ARG A 137 -19.47 1.72 13.40
C ARG A 137 -20.74 0.90 13.36
N ASN A 138 -20.67 -0.34 12.89
CA ASN A 138 -21.80 -1.23 12.73
C ASN A 138 -21.74 -2.36 13.75
N SER A 139 -22.60 -2.31 14.79
CA SER A 139 -22.67 -3.33 15.83
C SER A 139 -23.05 -4.71 15.30
N GLU A 140 -23.89 -4.77 14.27
CA GLU A 140 -24.38 -6.00 13.65
C GLU A 140 -23.38 -6.65 12.71
N SER A 141 -22.41 -5.89 12.22
CA SER A 141 -21.42 -6.42 11.28
C SER A 141 -20.50 -7.46 11.94
N LYS A 142 -20.28 -8.55 11.23
CA LYS A 142 -19.32 -9.59 11.59
C LYS A 142 -18.08 -9.63 10.68
N LYS A 143 -17.99 -8.70 9.69
CA LYS A 143 -16.91 -8.66 8.69
C LYS A 143 -15.53 -8.47 9.32
N TYR A 144 -15.43 -7.72 10.42
CA TYR A 144 -14.17 -7.52 11.16
C TYR A 144 -13.49 -8.82 11.62
N ARG A 145 -14.25 -9.94 11.70
CA ARG A 145 -13.71 -11.27 12.03
C ARG A 145 -12.77 -11.83 10.98
N LEU A 146 -12.71 -11.23 9.79
CA LEU A 146 -11.74 -11.56 8.75
C LEU A 146 -10.35 -10.96 9.01
N LEU A 147 -10.23 -9.99 9.92
CA LEU A 147 -8.95 -9.33 10.20
C LEU A 147 -7.82 -10.27 10.63
N PRO A 148 -8.03 -11.29 11.46
CA PRO A 148 -6.96 -12.24 11.78
C PRO A 148 -6.42 -12.98 10.55
N ILE A 149 -7.28 -13.30 9.59
CA ILE A 149 -6.86 -13.92 8.32
C ILE A 149 -6.01 -12.92 7.52
N VAL A 150 -6.44 -11.66 7.44
CA VAL A 150 -5.65 -10.58 6.81
C VAL A 150 -4.30 -10.42 7.49
N ALA A 151 -4.25 -10.47 8.82
CA ALA A 151 -2.99 -10.38 9.60
C ALA A 151 -2.03 -11.53 9.28
N ILE A 152 -2.52 -12.77 9.11
CA ILE A 152 -1.70 -13.92 8.70
C ILE A 152 -1.10 -13.67 7.32
N PHE A 153 -1.92 -13.32 6.32
CA PHE A 153 -1.43 -13.02 4.98
C PHE A 153 -0.42 -11.88 4.99
N TRP A 154 -0.69 -10.82 5.74
CA TRP A 154 0.18 -9.66 5.82
C TRP A 154 1.53 -9.99 6.45
N ALA A 155 1.54 -10.77 7.53
CA ALA A 155 2.77 -11.22 8.20
C ALA A 155 3.70 -12.01 7.28
N ASN A 156 3.15 -12.71 6.27
CA ASN A 156 3.92 -13.57 5.37
C ASN A 156 4.26 -12.88 4.04
N ILE A 157 3.42 -11.96 3.53
CA ILE A 157 3.65 -11.27 2.26
C ILE A 157 4.55 -10.05 2.45
N HIS A 158 4.27 -9.24 3.50
CA HIS A 158 5.03 -8.02 3.79
C HIS A 158 4.99 -7.71 5.30
N GLY A 159 5.56 -8.58 6.11
CA GLY A 159 5.50 -8.52 7.57
C GLY A 159 6.08 -7.25 8.18
N GLY A 160 7.03 -6.59 7.51
CA GLY A 160 7.63 -5.33 7.98
C GLY A 160 6.63 -4.18 8.15
N SER A 161 5.48 -4.20 7.47
CA SER A 161 4.42 -3.19 7.62
C SER A 161 3.23 -3.65 8.49
N LEU A 162 3.20 -4.89 8.94
CA LEU A 162 2.13 -5.43 9.80
C LEU A 162 1.86 -4.59 11.07
N PRO A 163 2.86 -3.98 11.74
CA PRO A 163 2.63 -3.14 12.93
C PRO A 163 1.65 -1.99 12.69
N ILE A 164 1.46 -1.55 11.44
CA ILE A 164 0.48 -0.52 11.08
C ILE A 164 -0.95 -1.01 11.38
N LEU A 165 -1.26 -2.29 11.12
CA LEU A 165 -2.55 -2.88 11.50
C LEU A 165 -2.78 -2.76 13.01
N PHE A 166 -1.77 -3.08 13.81
CA PHE A 166 -1.88 -3.03 15.28
C PHE A 166 -2.03 -1.61 15.79
N ALA A 167 -1.29 -0.65 15.20
CA ALA A 167 -1.40 0.76 15.53
C ALA A 167 -2.81 1.30 15.24
N PHE A 168 -3.38 1.00 14.08
CA PHE A 168 -4.74 1.41 13.74
C PHE A 168 -5.78 0.70 14.58
N ASN A 169 -5.65 -0.60 14.85
CA ASN A 169 -6.56 -1.30 15.74
C ASN A 169 -6.52 -0.69 17.16
N THR A 170 -5.31 -0.34 17.67
CA THR A 170 -5.16 0.37 18.94
C THR A 170 -5.83 1.74 18.90
N LEU A 171 -5.70 2.48 17.81
CA LEU A 171 -6.39 3.76 17.62
C LEU A 171 -7.91 3.60 17.78
N PHE A 172 -8.50 2.56 17.18
CA PHE A 172 -9.94 2.29 17.32
C PHE A 172 -10.32 1.88 18.75
N VAL A 173 -9.44 1.21 19.51
CA VAL A 173 -9.64 0.98 20.95
C VAL A 173 -9.68 2.30 21.70
N LEU A 174 -8.67 3.16 21.48
CA LEU A 174 -8.58 4.47 22.16
C LEU A 174 -9.75 5.38 21.83
N MET A 175 -10.21 5.38 20.58
CA MET A 175 -11.38 6.15 20.15
C MET A 175 -12.64 5.78 20.90
N SER A 176 -12.76 4.53 21.38
CA SER A 176 -13.93 4.09 22.15
C SER A 176 -14.08 4.81 23.49
N PHE A 177 -13.01 5.40 24.01
CA PHE A 177 -13.02 6.14 25.27
C PHE A 177 -13.20 7.66 25.11
N LEU A 178 -13.20 8.16 23.86
CA LEU A 178 -13.38 9.59 23.62
C LEU A 178 -14.82 10.02 23.91
N PRO A 179 -15.02 11.26 24.39
CA PRO A 179 -16.36 11.79 24.66
C PRO A 179 -17.16 12.01 23.37
N ASP A 180 -18.47 12.22 23.52
CA ASP A 180 -19.29 12.72 22.44
C ASP A 180 -18.80 14.09 22.00
N VAL A 181 -18.61 14.25 20.70
CA VAL A 181 -18.17 15.50 20.08
C VAL A 181 -19.14 15.87 18.98
N ASN A 182 -19.65 17.08 19.03
CA ASN A 182 -20.45 17.66 17.96
C ASN A 182 -20.11 19.16 17.85
N THR A 183 -18.84 19.47 17.62
CA THR A 183 -18.33 20.84 17.55
C THR A 183 -17.43 21.00 16.34
N PHE A 184 -17.43 22.19 15.73
CA PHE A 184 -16.58 22.51 14.56
C PHE A 184 -16.69 21.52 13.38
N GLY A 185 -17.85 20.88 13.21
CA GLY A 185 -18.05 19.89 12.14
C GLY A 185 -17.54 18.49 12.46
N LEU A 186 -16.88 18.26 13.60
CA LEU A 186 -16.51 16.93 14.07
C LEU A 186 -17.69 16.29 14.79
N VAL A 187 -17.95 15.02 14.44
CA VAL A 187 -19.02 14.21 15.05
C VAL A 187 -18.46 12.92 15.59
N ASN A 188 -18.73 12.67 16.87
CA ASN A 188 -18.49 11.38 17.52
C ASN A 188 -19.73 11.02 18.33
N GLU A 189 -20.33 9.87 18.04
CA GLU A 189 -21.44 9.32 18.81
C GLU A 189 -20.90 8.21 19.71
N ARG A 190 -20.90 8.44 21.01
CA ARG A 190 -20.39 7.50 22.03
C ARG A 190 -21.43 6.43 22.34
N GLU A 191 -21.71 5.56 21.37
CA GLU A 191 -22.54 4.39 21.60
C GLU A 191 -21.73 3.26 22.24
N GLN A 192 -22.21 2.72 23.36
CA GLN A 192 -21.67 1.52 24.01
C GLN A 192 -20.12 1.47 24.12
N PRO A 193 -19.45 2.45 24.76
CA PRO A 193 -18.00 2.60 24.70
C PRO A 193 -17.24 1.36 25.22
N THR A 194 -17.70 0.76 26.31
CA THR A 194 -17.08 -0.44 26.90
C THR A 194 -17.20 -1.67 26.01
N ALA A 195 -18.34 -1.83 25.31
CA ALA A 195 -18.53 -2.93 24.34
C ALA A 195 -17.66 -2.75 23.12
N LYS A 196 -17.57 -1.52 22.57
CA LYS A 196 -16.67 -1.19 21.44
C LYS A 196 -15.20 -1.38 21.84
N ALA A 197 -14.77 -0.88 23.00
CA ALA A 197 -13.41 -1.06 23.49
C ALA A 197 -13.06 -2.53 23.67
N ARG A 198 -13.95 -3.33 24.26
CA ARG A 198 -13.75 -4.79 24.43
C ARG A 198 -13.66 -5.49 23.08
N LYS A 199 -14.55 -5.17 22.13
CA LYS A 199 -14.56 -5.73 20.78
C LYS A 199 -13.25 -5.42 20.05
N MET A 200 -12.82 -4.15 20.00
CA MET A 200 -11.60 -3.75 19.32
C MET A 200 -10.34 -4.26 20.04
N GLY A 201 -10.34 -4.29 21.38
CA GLY A 201 -9.23 -4.82 22.18
C GLY A 201 -9.05 -6.33 22.02
N SER A 202 -10.14 -7.10 22.05
CA SER A 202 -10.06 -8.55 21.77
C SER A 202 -9.59 -8.82 20.34
N LEU A 203 -10.06 -8.03 19.41
CA LEU A 203 -9.63 -8.12 18.00
C LEU A 203 -8.13 -7.82 17.85
N LEU A 204 -7.61 -6.80 18.56
CA LEU A 204 -6.19 -6.48 18.58
C LEU A 204 -5.37 -7.69 19.07
N ALA A 205 -5.77 -8.29 20.19
CA ALA A 205 -5.08 -9.46 20.75
C ALA A 205 -5.07 -10.63 19.74
N VAL A 206 -6.23 -10.92 19.12
CA VAL A 206 -6.32 -11.99 18.12
C VAL A 206 -5.50 -11.68 16.88
N ASN A 207 -5.48 -10.43 16.40
CA ASN A 207 -4.65 -10.03 15.25
C ASN A 207 -3.15 -10.15 15.57
N MET A 208 -2.72 -9.79 16.78
CA MET A 208 -1.33 -9.98 17.21
C MET A 208 -0.95 -11.48 17.26
N LEU A 209 -1.84 -12.32 17.80
CA LEU A 209 -1.60 -13.78 17.80
C LEU A 209 -1.58 -14.35 16.38
N ALA A 210 -2.49 -13.91 15.52
CA ALA A 210 -2.54 -14.32 14.12
C ALA A 210 -1.27 -13.93 13.34
N GLY A 211 -0.75 -12.73 13.59
CA GLY A 211 0.50 -12.26 12.98
C GLY A 211 1.74 -13.08 13.39
N LEU A 212 1.67 -13.90 14.47
CA LEU A 212 2.74 -14.85 14.82
C LEU A 212 2.76 -16.09 13.92
N LEU A 213 1.71 -16.34 13.13
CA LEU A 213 1.66 -17.44 12.17
C LEU A 213 2.49 -17.11 10.91
N ASN A 214 3.78 -16.93 11.12
CA ASN A 214 4.82 -16.70 10.12
C ASN A 214 6.06 -17.52 10.49
N PRO A 215 7.02 -17.75 9.57
CA PRO A 215 8.20 -18.58 9.82
C PRO A 215 9.11 -18.07 10.93
N TYR A 216 9.06 -16.77 11.21
CA TYR A 216 9.91 -16.13 12.24
C TYR A 216 9.22 -15.97 13.60
N GLY A 217 7.92 -16.21 13.68
CA GLY A 217 7.14 -16.05 14.90
C GLY A 217 7.33 -14.64 15.51
N PHE A 218 7.74 -14.60 16.76
CA PHE A 218 7.94 -13.33 17.48
C PHE A 218 9.13 -12.49 16.95
N LYS A 219 10.10 -13.11 16.27
CA LYS A 219 11.23 -12.37 15.67
C LYS A 219 10.78 -11.35 14.65
N LEU A 220 9.67 -11.59 13.95
CA LEU A 220 9.09 -10.62 13.01
C LEU A 220 8.69 -9.31 13.70
N TYR A 221 8.17 -9.36 14.91
CA TYR A 221 7.83 -8.15 15.67
C TYR A 221 9.09 -7.43 16.16
N TYR A 222 10.08 -8.18 16.59
CA TYR A 222 11.37 -7.61 17.00
C TYR A 222 12.10 -6.94 15.83
N TYR A 223 12.00 -7.50 14.63
CA TYR A 223 12.56 -6.93 13.40
C TYR A 223 12.12 -5.48 13.17
N PHE A 224 10.86 -5.14 13.42
CA PHE A 224 10.35 -3.77 13.29
C PHE A 224 11.10 -2.78 14.19
N PHE A 225 11.42 -3.17 15.42
CA PHE A 225 12.17 -2.30 16.34
C PHE A 225 13.64 -2.16 15.95
N ILE A 226 14.25 -3.23 15.43
CA ILE A 226 15.64 -3.20 14.97
C ILE A 226 15.78 -2.29 13.74
N THR A 227 14.89 -2.42 12.77
CA THR A 227 14.94 -1.63 11.52
C THR A 227 14.61 -0.16 11.74
N ASN A 228 13.92 0.20 12.80
CA ASN A 228 13.61 1.58 13.15
C ASN A 228 14.77 2.23 13.96
N ASN A 229 16.01 2.10 13.46
CA ASN A 229 17.19 2.70 14.07
C ASN A 229 17.61 4.01 13.38
N GLU A 230 18.54 4.76 13.98
CA GLU A 230 19.01 6.05 13.47
C GLU A 230 19.74 5.91 12.12
N ALA A 231 20.45 4.80 11.87
CA ALA A 231 21.11 4.59 10.58
C ALA A 231 20.09 4.42 9.45
N THR A 232 19.05 3.60 9.65
CA THR A 232 17.97 3.44 8.68
C THR A 232 17.29 4.78 8.38
N LYS A 233 16.97 5.57 9.41
CA LYS A 233 16.36 6.90 9.25
C LYS A 233 17.26 7.86 8.49
N ARG A 234 18.57 7.75 8.64
CA ARG A 234 19.52 8.66 8.00
C ARG A 234 19.81 8.34 6.54
N TYR A 235 19.88 7.06 6.19
CA TYR A 235 20.37 6.62 4.88
C TYR A 235 19.28 6.14 3.93
N VAL A 236 18.13 5.71 4.43
CA VAL A 236 17.02 5.21 3.59
C VAL A 236 16.02 6.33 3.31
N SER A 237 15.86 6.71 2.05
CA SER A 237 15.01 7.84 1.61
C SER A 237 13.55 7.71 2.07
N GLU A 238 13.02 6.51 2.11
CA GLU A 238 11.64 6.23 2.54
C GLU A 238 11.39 6.52 4.02
N TRP A 239 12.44 6.53 4.84
CA TRP A 239 12.38 6.84 6.27
C TRP A 239 12.68 8.31 6.57
N GLN A 240 12.89 9.13 5.53
CA GLN A 240 13.06 10.58 5.68
C GLN A 240 11.71 11.27 5.87
N PRO A 241 11.70 12.49 6.47
CA PRO A 241 10.51 13.33 6.55
C PRO A 241 9.95 13.64 5.16
N CYS A 242 8.63 13.62 5.02
CA CYS A 242 7.97 14.06 3.79
C CYS A 242 7.88 15.57 3.73
N ALA A 243 8.21 16.16 2.59
CA ALA A 243 8.02 17.57 2.37
C ALA A 243 6.53 17.92 2.30
N LEU A 244 6.13 19.08 2.82
CA LEU A 244 4.75 19.57 2.68
C LEU A 244 4.36 19.82 1.21
N ALA A 245 5.36 20.05 0.35
CA ALA A 245 5.18 20.21 -1.09
C ALA A 245 5.04 18.86 -1.83
N ASP A 246 5.11 17.71 -1.15
CA ASP A 246 4.79 16.41 -1.76
C ASP A 246 3.36 16.45 -2.31
N PRO A 247 3.15 16.11 -3.60
CA PRO A 247 1.85 16.25 -4.24
C PRO A 247 0.71 15.53 -3.51
N VAL A 248 0.99 14.37 -2.91
CA VAL A 248 0.00 13.58 -2.16
C VAL A 248 -0.37 14.27 -0.85
N VAL A 249 0.63 14.74 -0.10
CA VAL A 249 0.42 15.45 1.17
C VAL A 249 -0.30 16.76 0.92
N PHE A 250 0.14 17.52 -0.08
CA PHE A 250 -0.52 18.76 -0.49
C PHE A 250 -1.97 18.54 -0.88
N PHE A 251 -2.25 17.52 -1.72
CA PHE A 251 -3.62 17.13 -2.11
C PHE A 251 -4.47 16.82 -0.88
N CYS A 252 -3.98 16.01 0.06
CA CYS A 252 -4.72 15.63 1.26
C CYS A 252 -5.04 16.85 2.14
N ILE A 253 -4.08 17.74 2.35
CA ILE A 253 -4.26 18.96 3.16
C ILE A 253 -5.24 19.92 2.47
N ALA A 254 -5.06 20.16 1.17
CA ALA A 254 -5.95 21.03 0.39
C ALA A 254 -7.39 20.49 0.38
N PHE A 255 -7.54 19.19 0.22
CA PHE A 255 -8.85 18.54 0.25
C PHE A 255 -9.53 18.63 1.63
N LEU A 256 -8.79 18.43 2.71
CA LEU A 256 -9.30 18.65 4.08
C LEU A 256 -9.75 20.09 4.28
N PHE A 257 -8.98 21.06 3.78
CA PHE A 257 -9.38 22.46 3.85
C PHE A 257 -10.70 22.74 3.12
N VAL A 258 -10.88 22.16 1.92
CA VAL A 258 -12.13 22.28 1.15
C VAL A 258 -13.31 21.66 1.94
N ILE A 259 -13.12 20.50 2.56
CA ILE A 259 -14.19 19.86 3.36
C ILE A 259 -14.56 20.73 4.57
N VAL A 260 -13.57 21.27 5.29
CA VAL A 260 -13.82 22.16 6.44
C VAL A 260 -14.53 23.44 5.99
N ALA A 261 -14.08 24.05 4.89
CA ALA A 261 -14.68 25.26 4.32
C ALA A 261 -16.14 25.01 3.87
N SER A 262 -16.45 23.82 3.37
CA SER A 262 -17.82 23.43 2.98
C SER A 262 -18.72 23.11 4.17
N ARG A 263 -18.20 23.18 5.42
CA ARG A 263 -18.91 22.80 6.66
C ARG A 263 -19.45 21.36 6.65
N THR A 264 -18.86 20.47 5.86
CA THR A 264 -19.24 19.07 5.85
C THR A 264 -18.83 18.42 7.16
N LYS A 265 -19.74 17.65 7.77
CA LYS A 265 -19.46 16.94 9.02
C LYS A 265 -18.40 15.84 8.77
N ILE A 266 -17.37 15.80 9.60
CA ILE A 266 -16.31 14.78 9.56
C ILE A 266 -16.50 13.87 10.77
N ARG A 267 -16.53 12.56 10.56
CA ARG A 267 -16.61 11.59 11.65
C ARG A 267 -15.25 11.43 12.31
N LEU A 268 -15.25 11.23 13.61
CA LEU A 268 -14.02 11.02 14.38
C LEU A 268 -13.24 9.79 13.86
N THR A 269 -13.98 8.75 13.41
CA THR A 269 -13.42 7.54 12.78
C THR A 269 -12.73 7.78 11.43
N GLU A 270 -12.94 8.94 10.81
CA GLU A 270 -12.26 9.41 9.61
C GLU A 270 -11.12 10.37 9.99
N PHE A 271 -11.41 11.32 10.87
CA PHE A 271 -10.48 12.40 11.24
C PHE A 271 -9.22 11.90 11.95
N LEU A 272 -9.36 11.05 12.99
CA LEU A 272 -8.21 10.60 13.77
C LEU A 272 -7.24 9.71 12.96
N PRO A 273 -7.67 8.76 12.14
CA PRO A 273 -6.79 8.04 11.22
C PRO A 273 -6.03 8.98 10.27
N ILE A 274 -6.71 9.99 9.71
CA ILE A 274 -6.08 10.98 8.83
C ILE A 274 -5.04 11.80 9.59
N LEU A 275 -5.39 12.32 10.77
CA LEU A 275 -4.47 13.08 11.62
C LEU A 275 -3.25 12.25 11.99
N CYS A 276 -3.45 10.99 12.39
CA CYS A 276 -2.37 10.07 12.71
C CYS A 276 -1.43 9.87 11.50
N CYS A 277 -1.99 9.60 10.32
CA CYS A 277 -1.19 9.46 9.11
C CYS A 277 -0.47 10.75 8.72
N LEU A 278 -1.08 11.93 8.84
CA LEU A 278 -0.44 13.22 8.57
C LEU A 278 0.77 13.45 9.50
N LEU A 279 0.59 13.20 10.80
CA LEU A 279 1.68 13.31 11.77
C LEU A 279 2.81 12.31 11.51
N LEU A 280 2.48 11.07 11.11
CA LEU A 280 3.49 10.08 10.75
C LEU A 280 4.16 10.39 9.42
N THR A 281 3.43 10.92 8.43
CA THR A 281 3.99 11.33 7.13
C THR A 281 4.99 12.47 7.29
N SER A 282 4.76 13.39 8.23
CA SER A 282 5.76 14.44 8.54
C SER A 282 7.10 13.89 9.04
N ARG A 283 7.16 12.60 9.42
CA ARG A 283 8.36 11.90 9.85
C ARG A 283 8.88 10.88 8.84
N TYR A 284 7.97 10.26 8.06
CA TYR A 284 8.29 9.12 7.18
C TYR A 284 7.52 9.20 5.86
N VAL A 285 8.20 9.42 4.75
CA VAL A 285 7.62 9.49 3.39
C VAL A 285 6.76 8.26 3.07
N ARG A 286 7.21 7.08 3.47
CA ARG A 286 6.49 5.81 3.20
C ARG A 286 5.05 5.75 3.74
N ILE A 287 4.68 6.64 4.69
CA ILE A 287 3.33 6.69 5.25
C ILE A 287 2.34 7.38 4.32
N ARG A 288 2.79 8.12 3.29
CA ARG A 288 1.91 8.86 2.38
C ARG A 288 0.87 7.97 1.69
N SER A 289 1.22 6.73 1.31
CA SER A 289 0.28 5.79 0.71
C SER A 289 -0.84 5.37 1.69
N TYR A 290 -0.51 5.21 2.96
CA TYR A 290 -1.50 4.94 4.00
C TYR A 290 -2.41 6.15 4.28
N LEU A 291 -1.85 7.37 4.19
CA LEU A 291 -2.62 8.61 4.28
C LEU A 291 -3.69 8.68 3.18
N LEU A 292 -3.33 8.34 1.93
CA LEU A 292 -4.31 8.28 0.84
C LEU A 292 -5.43 7.27 1.14
N VAL A 293 -5.10 6.08 1.62
CA VAL A 293 -6.11 5.06 1.95
C VAL A 293 -7.11 5.57 2.98
N VAL A 294 -6.65 6.19 4.07
CA VAL A 294 -7.55 6.68 5.12
C VAL A 294 -8.38 7.89 4.68
N MET A 295 -7.93 8.61 3.65
CA MET A 295 -8.70 9.72 3.05
C MET A 295 -9.88 9.24 2.19
N ILE A 296 -9.82 8.03 1.60
CA ILE A 296 -10.80 7.53 0.64
C ILE A 296 -12.25 7.62 1.16
N PRO A 297 -12.61 7.10 2.34
CA PRO A 297 -14.00 7.15 2.80
C PRO A 297 -14.52 8.59 2.91
N LEU A 298 -13.67 9.50 3.35
CA LEU A 298 -14.03 10.92 3.49
C LEU A 298 -14.20 11.57 2.12
N ILE A 299 -13.32 11.25 1.14
CA ILE A 299 -13.41 11.74 -0.23
C ILE A 299 -14.72 11.30 -0.87
N PHE A 300 -15.01 10.00 -0.86
CA PHE A 300 -16.21 9.46 -1.49
C PHE A 300 -17.50 10.02 -0.86
N ARG A 301 -17.53 10.12 0.47
CA ARG A 301 -18.68 10.68 1.18
C ARG A 301 -18.86 12.17 0.89
N PHE A 302 -17.78 12.96 0.87
CA PHE A 302 -17.84 14.38 0.53
C PHE A 302 -18.37 14.60 -0.88
N LEU A 303 -17.84 13.86 -1.84
CA LEU A 303 -18.28 13.95 -3.23
C LEU A 303 -19.75 13.56 -3.38
N SER A 304 -20.18 12.47 -2.73
CA SER A 304 -21.60 12.06 -2.73
C SER A 304 -22.53 13.17 -2.21
N VAL A 305 -22.14 13.89 -1.15
CA VAL A 305 -22.94 15.01 -0.61
C VAL A 305 -22.99 16.16 -1.59
N MET A 306 -21.84 16.56 -2.15
CA MET A 306 -21.76 17.68 -3.11
C MET A 306 -22.57 17.42 -4.38
N MET A 307 -22.53 16.19 -4.88
CA MET A 307 -23.24 15.80 -6.10
C MET A 307 -24.75 15.79 -5.87
N LYS A 308 -25.23 15.24 -4.76
CA LYS A 308 -26.66 15.29 -4.38
C LYS A 308 -27.16 16.71 -4.22
N GLU A 309 -26.34 17.60 -3.65
CA GLU A 309 -26.69 19.00 -3.49
C GLU A 309 -26.77 19.73 -4.84
N GLN A 310 -25.84 19.43 -5.76
CA GLN A 310 -25.85 19.98 -7.11
C GLN A 310 -27.06 19.46 -7.92
N GLU A 311 -27.39 18.17 -7.84
CA GLU A 311 -28.58 17.58 -8.47
C GLU A 311 -29.86 18.25 -7.96
N ASN A 312 -29.99 18.45 -6.65
CA ASN A 312 -31.12 19.14 -6.06
C ASN A 312 -31.25 20.60 -6.50
N ARG A 313 -30.14 21.32 -6.65
CA ARG A 313 -30.14 22.72 -7.17
C ARG A 313 -30.57 22.77 -8.63
N MET A 314 -30.12 21.83 -9.46
CA MET A 314 -30.51 21.75 -10.86
C MET A 314 -31.97 21.37 -11.03
N TRP A 315 -32.49 20.47 -10.22
CA TRP A 315 -33.91 20.11 -10.20
C TRP A 315 -34.81 21.32 -9.90
N LYS A 316 -34.42 22.14 -8.91
CA LYS A 316 -35.14 23.39 -8.56
C LYS A 316 -35.11 24.42 -9.68
N ASN A 317 -34.11 24.42 -10.54
CA ASN A 317 -33.94 25.37 -11.64
C ASN A 317 -34.47 24.83 -12.99
N GLY A 318 -35.21 23.71 -13.02
CA GLY A 318 -35.84 23.16 -14.22
C GLY A 318 -34.89 22.52 -15.24
N GLY A 319 -33.63 22.31 -14.88
CA GLY A 319 -32.64 21.69 -15.75
C GLY A 319 -32.64 20.16 -15.61
N ARG A 320 -32.82 19.44 -16.71
CA ARG A 320 -32.51 18.01 -16.81
C ARG A 320 -31.07 17.84 -17.28
N PHE A 321 -30.16 17.56 -16.37
CA PHE A 321 -28.89 16.99 -16.74
C PHE A 321 -28.93 15.50 -16.40
N THR A 322 -29.28 14.70 -17.37
CA THR A 322 -29.10 13.25 -17.29
C THR A 322 -27.81 12.90 -18.04
N MET A 323 -26.67 12.86 -17.38
CA MET A 323 -25.63 11.93 -17.80
C MET A 323 -26.13 10.54 -17.42
N GLY A 324 -27.14 10.07 -18.16
CA GLY A 324 -27.76 8.79 -17.90
C GLY A 324 -26.90 7.63 -18.37
N PHE A 325 -26.04 7.14 -17.50
CA PHE A 325 -25.61 5.75 -17.55
C PHE A 325 -26.35 4.98 -16.46
N THR A 326 -27.65 4.77 -16.69
CA THR A 326 -28.49 3.96 -15.82
C THR A 326 -28.09 2.49 -15.88
N GLY A 327 -27.72 1.96 -14.76
CA GLY A 327 -27.74 0.53 -14.46
C GLY A 327 -26.60 -0.29 -15.00
N LYS A 328 -25.72 -0.67 -14.16
CA LYS A 328 -24.65 -1.67 -14.20
C LYS A 328 -23.25 -1.07 -13.90
N SER A 329 -23.16 -0.35 -12.79
CA SER A 329 -21.89 0.26 -12.33
C SER A 329 -20.75 -0.76 -12.24
N LYS A 330 -21.03 -1.93 -11.69
CA LYS A 330 -20.03 -3.02 -11.56
C LYS A 330 -19.52 -3.54 -12.91
N PHE A 331 -20.39 -3.59 -13.92
CA PHE A 331 -19.99 -4.06 -15.25
C PHE A 331 -19.02 -3.06 -15.90
N TRP A 332 -19.30 -1.77 -15.85
CA TRP A 332 -18.42 -0.75 -16.43
C TRP A 332 -17.13 -0.56 -15.64
N THR A 333 -17.14 -0.66 -14.32
CA THR A 333 -15.89 -0.67 -13.51
C THR A 333 -15.03 -1.87 -13.86
N ILE A 334 -15.63 -3.06 -14.02
CA ILE A 334 -14.92 -4.26 -14.44
C ILE A 334 -14.38 -4.09 -15.88
N VAL A 335 -15.20 -3.59 -16.81
CA VAL A 335 -14.82 -3.40 -18.21
C VAL A 335 -13.71 -2.34 -18.36
N THR A 336 -13.83 -1.19 -17.69
CA THR A 336 -12.80 -0.14 -17.75
C THR A 336 -11.51 -0.56 -17.05
N SER A 337 -11.62 -1.26 -15.92
CA SER A 337 -10.46 -1.80 -15.23
C SER A 337 -9.79 -2.92 -16.03
N ALA A 338 -10.58 -3.82 -16.63
CA ALA A 338 -10.06 -4.85 -17.54
C ALA A 338 -9.44 -4.24 -18.80
N ALA A 339 -10.07 -3.23 -19.41
CA ALA A 339 -9.52 -2.51 -20.54
C ALA A 339 -8.21 -1.79 -20.17
N LEU A 340 -8.12 -1.21 -18.98
CA LEU A 340 -6.88 -0.61 -18.47
C LEU A 340 -5.78 -1.68 -18.30
N VAL A 341 -6.11 -2.83 -17.72
CA VAL A 341 -5.18 -3.97 -17.59
C VAL A 341 -4.72 -4.45 -18.96
N VAL A 342 -5.63 -4.63 -19.92
CA VAL A 342 -5.30 -5.05 -21.28
C VAL A 342 -4.45 -4.00 -21.98
N ALA A 343 -4.81 -2.72 -21.89
CA ALA A 343 -3.99 -1.63 -22.46
C ALA A 343 -2.59 -1.62 -21.84
N CYS A 344 -2.48 -1.83 -20.53
CA CYS A 344 -1.21 -1.92 -19.84
C CYS A 344 -0.41 -3.15 -20.25
N CYS A 345 -1.05 -4.32 -20.43
CA CYS A 345 -0.38 -5.52 -20.94
C CYS A 345 0.11 -5.34 -22.38
N ILE A 346 -0.61 -4.58 -23.21
CA ILE A 346 -0.19 -4.25 -24.57
C ILE A 346 0.98 -3.24 -24.55
N TYR A 347 0.93 -2.25 -23.65
CA TYR A 347 2.00 -1.25 -23.51
C TYR A 347 3.23 -1.76 -22.77
N ALA A 348 3.10 -2.77 -21.90
CA ALA A 348 4.21 -3.34 -21.15
C ALA A 348 5.38 -3.77 -22.03
N PRO A 349 5.18 -4.50 -23.17
CA PRO A 349 6.26 -4.83 -24.09
C PRO A 349 6.95 -3.59 -24.67
N PHE A 350 6.16 -2.57 -25.03
CA PHE A 350 6.69 -1.34 -25.62
C PHE A 350 7.55 -0.53 -24.64
N ILE A 351 7.16 -0.50 -23.35
CA ILE A 351 7.95 0.13 -22.30
C ILE A 351 9.21 -0.71 -22.00
N ALA A 352 9.05 -2.03 -21.95
CA ALA A 352 10.14 -2.97 -21.66
C ALA A 352 11.21 -3.03 -22.77
N THR A 353 10.81 -2.76 -24.04
CA THR A 353 11.74 -2.76 -25.18
C THR A 353 12.41 -1.41 -25.44
N ASN A 354 12.05 -0.36 -24.69
CA ASN A 354 12.62 0.97 -24.88
C ASN A 354 13.67 1.28 -23.79
N PRO A 355 14.94 0.89 -23.98
CA PRO A 355 15.98 0.96 -22.96
C PRO A 355 16.35 2.39 -22.54
N GLU A 356 16.00 3.40 -23.33
CA GLU A 356 16.30 4.80 -22.99
C GLU A 356 15.40 5.36 -21.88
N LYS A 357 14.25 4.72 -21.61
CA LYS A 357 13.31 5.12 -20.53
C LYS A 357 13.46 4.33 -19.24
N THR A 358 14.23 3.26 -19.25
CA THR A 358 14.58 2.50 -18.05
C THR A 358 15.83 3.16 -17.47
N GLY A 359 15.64 4.12 -16.58
CA GLY A 359 16.72 4.76 -15.83
C GLY A 359 17.64 3.71 -15.20
N ASP A 360 18.93 4.00 -15.15
CA ASP A 360 20.03 3.16 -14.72
C ASP A 360 20.25 1.91 -15.59
N LYS A 361 20.69 2.17 -16.83
CA LYS A 361 21.51 1.19 -17.49
C LYS A 361 22.77 1.01 -16.63
N MET A 362 22.95 -0.17 -16.04
CA MET A 362 24.32 -0.62 -15.87
C MET A 362 24.96 -0.51 -17.26
N ASP A 363 25.99 0.31 -17.35
CA ASP A 363 26.70 0.48 -18.58
C ASP A 363 27.15 -0.91 -19.03
N ALA A 364 26.75 -1.33 -20.24
CA ALA A 364 27.14 -2.66 -20.76
C ALA A 364 28.64 -2.85 -20.70
N GLU A 365 29.40 -1.76 -20.92
CA GLU A 365 30.86 -1.74 -20.76
C GLU A 365 31.30 -2.04 -19.31
N PHE A 366 30.53 -1.57 -18.32
CA PHE A 366 30.82 -1.85 -16.91
C PHE A 366 30.53 -3.32 -16.57
N VAL A 367 29.46 -3.90 -17.10
CA VAL A 367 29.14 -5.34 -16.94
C VAL A 367 30.23 -6.20 -17.58
N GLU A 368 30.64 -5.88 -18.82
CA GLU A 368 31.73 -6.59 -19.50
C GLU A 368 33.05 -6.46 -18.72
N LEU A 369 33.32 -5.28 -18.15
CA LEU A 369 34.49 -5.08 -17.30
C LEU A 369 34.43 -5.93 -16.03
N LEU A 370 33.27 -6.04 -15.38
CA LEU A 370 33.09 -6.90 -14.20
C LEU A 370 33.30 -8.37 -14.55
N HIS A 371 32.72 -8.84 -15.67
CA HIS A 371 32.95 -10.21 -16.15
C HIS A 371 34.44 -10.47 -16.46
N ALA A 372 35.12 -9.49 -17.05
CA ALA A 372 36.54 -9.59 -17.38
C ALA A 372 37.43 -9.59 -16.13
N LEU A 373 37.08 -8.81 -15.11
CA LEU A 373 37.85 -8.72 -13.84
C LEU A 373 37.55 -9.87 -12.89
N ASN A 374 36.39 -10.51 -13.03
CA ASN A 374 35.88 -11.57 -12.16
C ASN A 374 36.19 -11.32 -10.66
N PRO A 375 35.71 -10.19 -10.08
CA PRO A 375 36.07 -9.82 -8.72
C PRO A 375 35.39 -10.77 -7.73
N GLN A 376 36.15 -11.43 -6.90
CA GLN A 376 35.58 -12.27 -5.84
C GLN A 376 34.80 -11.50 -4.78
N ARG A 377 35.06 -10.20 -4.64
CA ARG A 377 34.35 -9.30 -3.70
C ARG A 377 34.29 -7.89 -4.28
N MET A 378 33.15 -7.28 -4.20
CA MET A 378 32.90 -5.93 -4.67
C MET A 378 32.30 -5.08 -3.58
N TYR A 379 32.74 -3.84 -3.45
CA TYR A 379 32.15 -2.87 -2.53
C TYR A 379 31.45 -1.78 -3.34
N THR A 380 30.17 -1.60 -3.09
CA THR A 380 29.35 -0.60 -3.78
C THR A 380 28.71 0.37 -2.79
N SER A 381 28.12 1.44 -3.30
CA SER A 381 27.34 2.36 -2.47
C SER A 381 26.11 1.65 -1.89
N TYR A 382 25.59 2.15 -0.76
CA TYR A 382 24.45 1.58 -0.02
C TYR A 382 23.22 1.28 -0.89
N ASN A 383 23.00 2.03 -1.95
CA ASN A 383 21.87 1.84 -2.86
C ASN A 383 22.08 0.73 -3.90
N CYS A 384 23.21 0.06 -3.88
CA CYS A 384 23.62 -0.94 -4.88
C CYS A 384 23.93 -2.31 -4.23
N LEU A 385 23.04 -2.79 -3.36
CA LEU A 385 23.21 -4.06 -2.63
C LEU A 385 23.41 -5.28 -3.54
N LEU A 386 22.83 -5.27 -4.75
CA LEU A 386 22.97 -6.37 -5.72
C LEU A 386 24.40 -6.60 -6.20
N TYR A 387 25.24 -5.58 -6.19
CA TYR A 387 26.64 -5.70 -6.62
C TYR A 387 27.59 -6.23 -5.54
N THR A 388 27.10 -6.42 -4.33
CA THR A 388 27.86 -7.01 -3.23
C THR A 388 27.55 -8.48 -3.02
N SER A 389 26.63 -9.05 -3.82
CA SER A 389 26.20 -10.44 -3.72
C SER A 389 26.80 -11.29 -4.84
N ASP A 390 27.04 -12.58 -4.56
CA ASP A 390 27.44 -13.58 -5.55
C ASP A 390 26.40 -13.78 -6.67
N ALA A 391 25.23 -13.14 -6.56
CA ALA A 391 24.17 -13.15 -7.58
C ALA A 391 24.53 -12.36 -8.85
N ALA A 392 25.67 -11.67 -8.89
CA ALA A 392 26.19 -11.03 -10.09
C ALA A 392 26.85 -12.05 -11.07
N ASP A 393 27.03 -13.31 -10.65
CA ASP A 393 27.71 -14.34 -11.44
C ASP A 393 26.75 -15.19 -12.30
N ASP A 394 25.41 -14.97 -12.22
CA ASP A 394 24.37 -15.56 -13.06
C ASP A 394 23.70 -14.49 -13.95
#